data_01983fe38d9f765d19f51b9f036c9344
#
_entry.id   01983fe38d9f765d19f51b9f036c9344
#
_cell.length_a   1.000
_cell.length_b   1.000
_cell.length_c   1.000
_cell.angle_alpha   90.00
_cell.angle_beta   90.00
_cell.angle_gamma   90.00
#
_symmetry.space_group_name_H-M   'P 1'
#
loop_
_entity.id
_entity.type
_entity.pdbx_description
1 polymer ?
#
loop_
_entity_poly.entity_id
_entity_poly.type
_entity_poly.pdbx_seq_one_letter_code
_entity_poly.pdbx_strand_id
1 'polypeptide(L)'
;KSRLAVSEALQCPTLLNNGFGDHRIEGIGDKHVPWIHDCKNTDMVMAVNDEVAIRLLRLFNESAGRKCLTHYGVDPGFVEQLDSMGISCITNIISAIKFAKYYELTEEDYVVTILTDSMELYGSRLEELTLERGDYTEIDAHKDFQLLMDTSIENMIELTHYEKKRIHNLKYFTWIE
;
A
#
# COMPACT_ATOMS: atom_id res chain seq x y z
N LYS A 1 10.65 15.39 -15.84
CA LYS A 1 10.44 13.98 -16.17
C LYS A 1 9.65 13.35 -15.04
N SER A 2 8.50 12.73 -15.33
CA SER A 2 7.74 11.99 -14.33
C SER A 2 8.55 10.80 -13.80
N ARG A 3 8.42 10.48 -12.54
CA ARG A 3 8.99 9.29 -11.90
C ARG A 3 7.92 8.21 -11.79
N LEU A 4 8.30 6.96 -11.95
CA LEU A 4 7.42 5.81 -11.80
C LEU A 4 7.86 5.00 -10.61
N ALA A 5 6.94 4.78 -9.67
CA ALA A 5 7.14 3.91 -8.53
C ALA A 5 6.18 2.72 -8.58
N VAL A 6 6.61 1.58 -8.06
CA VAL A 6 5.78 0.40 -7.90
C VAL A 6 5.67 0.01 -6.43
N SER A 7 4.52 -0.52 -6.07
CA SER A 7 4.20 -0.97 -4.72
C SER A 7 4.06 -2.47 -4.67
N GLU A 8 4.56 -3.09 -3.59
CA GLU A 8 4.38 -4.52 -3.32
C GLU A 8 4.14 -4.76 -1.82
N ALA A 9 3.74 -5.98 -1.46
CA ALA A 9 3.63 -6.39 -0.07
C ALA A 9 5.01 -6.67 0.52
N LEU A 10 5.29 -6.17 1.72
CA LEU A 10 6.57 -6.42 2.41
C LEU A 10 6.76 -7.91 2.73
N GLN A 11 5.69 -8.67 2.92
CA GLN A 11 5.72 -10.11 3.14
C GLN A 11 6.03 -10.90 1.86
N CYS A 12 5.87 -10.25 0.68
CA CYS A 12 6.24 -10.80 -0.63
C CYS A 12 7.11 -9.80 -1.41
N PRO A 13 8.35 -9.51 -0.95
CA PRO A 13 9.18 -8.42 -1.46
C PRO A 13 10.00 -8.86 -2.67
N THR A 14 9.33 -9.31 -3.72
CA THR A 14 9.95 -9.86 -4.93
C THR A 14 10.86 -8.86 -5.62
N LEU A 15 10.38 -7.64 -5.81
CA LEU A 15 11.15 -6.58 -6.47
C LEU A 15 12.19 -5.96 -5.55
N LEU A 16 11.84 -5.77 -4.28
CA LEU A 16 12.73 -5.13 -3.31
C LEU A 16 13.89 -6.06 -2.91
N ASN A 17 13.60 -7.32 -2.57
CA ASN A 17 14.55 -8.22 -1.91
C ASN A 17 14.71 -9.60 -2.57
N ASN A 18 14.17 -9.85 -3.77
CA ASN A 18 14.10 -11.17 -4.41
C ASN A 18 13.44 -12.24 -3.52
N GLY A 19 12.52 -11.81 -2.65
CA GLY A 19 11.85 -12.69 -1.70
C GLY A 19 10.41 -12.96 -2.11
N PHE A 20 9.79 -13.96 -1.49
CA PHE A 20 8.36 -14.19 -1.57
C PHE A 20 7.83 -14.80 -0.28
N GLY A 21 6.54 -14.65 -0.06
CA GLY A 21 5.83 -15.21 1.08
C GLY A 21 4.35 -14.91 1.00
N ASP A 22 3.60 -15.49 1.91
CA ASP A 22 2.16 -15.23 2.01
C ASP A 22 1.93 -13.83 2.57
N HIS A 23 0.94 -13.14 2.02
CA HIS A 23 0.53 -11.80 2.42
C HIS A 23 -0.98 -11.62 2.32
N ARG A 24 -1.49 -10.56 2.93
CA ARG A 24 -2.93 -10.28 3.07
C ARG A 24 -3.41 -9.14 2.17
N ILE A 25 -2.58 -8.62 1.28
CA ILE A 25 -2.94 -7.55 0.35
C ILE A 25 -3.32 -8.19 -0.99
N GLU A 26 -4.60 -8.46 -1.18
CA GLU A 26 -5.10 -8.95 -2.45
C GLU A 26 -4.80 -7.95 -3.58
N GLY A 27 -4.36 -8.46 -4.72
CA GLY A 27 -4.09 -7.67 -5.92
C GLY A 27 -2.69 -7.09 -6.05
N ILE A 28 -1.86 -7.12 -5.01
CA ILE A 28 -0.44 -6.73 -5.06
C ILE A 28 0.43 -7.77 -4.37
N GLY A 29 1.64 -7.95 -4.90
CA GLY A 29 2.60 -8.93 -4.38
C GLY A 29 2.47 -10.25 -5.12
N ASP A 30 3.45 -10.54 -5.94
CA ASP A 30 3.57 -11.79 -6.69
C ASP A 30 5.00 -12.32 -6.50
N LYS A 31 5.13 -13.64 -6.36
CA LYS A 31 6.42 -14.32 -6.34
C LYS A 31 7.20 -14.18 -7.66
N HIS A 32 6.53 -13.77 -8.72
CA HIS A 32 7.15 -13.52 -10.03
C HIS A 32 7.18 -12.01 -10.30
N VAL A 33 8.22 -11.56 -10.97
CA VAL A 33 8.19 -10.23 -11.57
C VAL A 33 7.16 -10.27 -12.72
N PRO A 34 6.09 -9.45 -12.70
CA PRO A 34 5.08 -9.49 -13.75
C PRO A 34 5.69 -9.34 -15.14
N TRP A 35 5.23 -10.14 -16.11
CA TRP A 35 5.77 -10.12 -17.46
C TRP A 35 5.73 -8.73 -18.10
N ILE A 36 4.65 -7.99 -17.84
CA ILE A 36 4.45 -6.63 -18.36
C ILE A 36 5.25 -5.56 -17.61
N HIS A 37 5.87 -5.90 -16.47
CA HIS A 37 6.61 -4.92 -15.67
C HIS A 37 7.83 -4.38 -16.45
N ASP A 38 7.87 -3.07 -16.65
CA ASP A 38 8.97 -2.38 -17.31
C ASP A 38 10.03 -1.93 -16.30
N CYS A 39 10.99 -2.81 -16.03
CA CYS A 39 12.10 -2.55 -15.12
C CYS A 39 12.93 -1.33 -15.55
N LYS A 40 12.99 -1.03 -16.85
CA LYS A 40 13.80 0.07 -17.37
C LYS A 40 13.26 1.43 -16.98
N ASN A 41 11.93 1.57 -16.99
CA ASN A 41 11.25 2.83 -16.71
C ASN A 41 10.78 2.96 -15.25
N THR A 42 10.93 1.94 -14.44
CA THR A 42 10.65 2.02 -13.00
C THR A 42 11.79 2.73 -12.28
N ASP A 43 11.47 3.74 -11.48
CA ASP A 43 12.46 4.54 -10.75
C ASP A 43 12.57 4.12 -9.28
N MET A 44 11.50 3.58 -8.70
CA MET A 44 11.45 3.21 -7.28
C MET A 44 10.59 1.97 -7.03
N VAL A 45 10.99 1.16 -6.07
CA VAL A 45 10.19 0.08 -5.49
C VAL A 45 9.91 0.39 -4.04
N MET A 46 8.67 0.17 -3.61
CA MET A 46 8.21 0.38 -2.24
C MET A 46 7.47 -0.86 -1.76
N ALA A 47 7.80 -1.33 -0.57
CA ALA A 47 7.06 -2.41 0.07
C ALA A 47 6.28 -1.90 1.28
N VAL A 48 5.04 -2.34 1.39
CA VAL A 48 4.12 -2.00 2.48
C VAL A 48 3.82 -3.24 3.31
N ASN A 49 3.96 -3.12 4.62
CA ASN A 49 3.58 -4.18 5.54
C ASN A 49 2.07 -4.41 5.45
N ASP A 50 1.65 -5.66 5.20
CA ASP A 50 0.23 -6.01 5.05
C ASP A 50 -0.59 -5.74 6.31
N GLU A 51 0.01 -5.85 7.49
CA GLU A 51 -0.64 -5.47 8.75
C GLU A 51 -1.04 -3.99 8.76
N VAL A 52 -0.21 -3.10 8.21
CA VAL A 52 -0.57 -1.67 8.09
C VAL A 52 -1.77 -1.51 7.16
N ALA A 53 -1.79 -2.16 6.01
CA ALA A 53 -2.90 -2.11 5.08
C ALA A 53 -4.21 -2.62 5.69
N ILE A 54 -4.17 -3.74 6.42
CA ILE A 54 -5.31 -4.34 7.13
C ILE A 54 -5.85 -3.41 8.23
N ARG A 55 -4.98 -2.79 9.00
CA ARG A 55 -5.38 -1.86 10.06
C ARG A 55 -6.03 -0.61 9.48
N LEU A 56 -5.49 -0.06 8.41
CA LEU A 56 -6.08 1.08 7.72
C LEU A 56 -7.38 0.71 6.99
N LEU A 57 -7.54 -0.53 6.53
CA LEU A 57 -8.81 -1.02 6.02
C LEU A 57 -9.93 -0.88 7.08
N ARG A 58 -9.66 -1.27 8.33
CA ARG A 58 -10.60 -1.08 9.45
C ARG A 58 -10.81 0.40 9.78
N LEU A 59 -9.74 1.19 9.84
CA LEU A 59 -9.82 2.64 10.11
C LEU A 59 -10.75 3.36 9.12
N PHE A 60 -10.69 3.01 7.85
CA PHE A 60 -11.45 3.68 6.80
C PHE A 60 -12.90 3.19 6.71
N ASN A 61 -13.19 1.97 7.16
CA ASN A 61 -14.48 1.34 6.93
C ASN A 61 -15.31 1.10 8.19
N GLU A 62 -14.70 0.98 9.35
CA GLU A 62 -15.40 0.78 10.60
C GLU A 62 -15.92 2.11 11.20
N SER A 63 -17.06 2.05 11.86
CA SER A 63 -17.71 3.25 12.44
C SER A 63 -16.81 4.05 13.38
N ALA A 64 -16.05 3.36 14.26
CA ALA A 64 -15.11 4.01 15.16
C ALA A 64 -13.98 4.73 14.41
N GLY A 65 -13.49 4.12 13.32
CA GLY A 65 -12.44 4.69 12.47
C GLY A 65 -12.91 5.95 11.75
N ARG A 66 -14.07 5.91 11.11
CA ARG A 66 -14.67 7.08 10.43
C ARG A 66 -14.92 8.26 11.38
N LYS A 67 -15.39 7.99 12.60
CA LYS A 67 -15.53 9.01 13.65
C LYS A 67 -14.18 9.59 14.06
N CYS A 68 -13.18 8.74 14.21
CA CYS A 68 -11.81 9.15 14.54
C CYS A 68 -11.24 10.09 13.48
N LEU A 69 -11.35 9.74 12.19
CA LEU A 69 -10.89 10.57 11.07
C LEU A 69 -11.55 11.95 11.09
N THR A 70 -12.88 12.00 11.25
CA THR A 70 -13.62 13.26 11.36
C THR A 70 -13.19 14.07 12.58
N HIS A 71 -12.93 13.41 13.72
CA HIS A 71 -12.43 14.06 14.92
C HIS A 71 -11.08 14.76 14.70
N TYR A 72 -10.20 14.15 13.90
CA TYR A 72 -8.91 14.74 13.52
C TYR A 72 -8.98 15.72 12.35
N GLY A 73 -10.18 16.10 11.93
CA GLY A 73 -10.41 17.18 10.96
C GLY A 73 -10.44 16.73 9.49
N VAL A 74 -10.54 15.43 9.23
CA VAL A 74 -10.81 14.95 7.86
C VAL A 74 -12.24 15.33 7.48
N ASP A 75 -12.41 15.87 6.29
CA ASP A 75 -13.72 16.28 5.78
C ASP A 75 -14.72 15.12 5.78
N PRO A 76 -15.91 15.26 6.38
CA PRO A 76 -16.88 14.19 6.46
C PRO A 76 -17.32 13.64 5.10
N GLY A 77 -17.45 14.50 4.07
CA GLY A 77 -17.80 14.07 2.72
C GLY A 77 -16.69 13.25 2.07
N PHE A 78 -15.43 13.52 2.41
CA PHE A 78 -14.31 12.67 2.00
C PHE A 78 -14.31 11.33 2.75
N VAL A 79 -14.59 11.34 4.07
CA VAL A 79 -14.69 10.11 4.89
C VAL A 79 -15.75 9.16 4.36
N GLU A 80 -16.88 9.69 3.85
CA GLU A 80 -17.94 8.87 3.23
C GLU A 80 -17.48 8.17 1.95
N GLN A 81 -16.46 8.68 1.26
CA GLN A 81 -15.94 8.12 0.01
C GLN A 81 -14.80 7.10 0.21
N LEU A 82 -14.37 6.86 1.46
CA LEU A 82 -13.26 5.94 1.75
C LEU A 82 -13.57 4.48 1.39
N ASP A 83 -14.84 4.10 1.29
CA ASP A 83 -15.29 2.79 0.80
C ASP A 83 -15.05 2.57 -0.70
N SER A 84 -14.70 3.62 -1.44
CA SER A 84 -14.25 3.49 -2.82
C SER A 84 -12.84 2.88 -2.96
N MET A 85 -12.14 2.64 -1.83
CA MET A 85 -10.77 2.15 -1.80
C MET A 85 -10.69 0.74 -1.19
N GLY A 86 -10.41 -0.26 -2.03
CA GLY A 86 -10.06 -1.59 -1.60
C GLY A 86 -8.65 -1.67 -0.99
N ILE A 87 -8.23 -2.86 -0.58
CA ILE A 87 -6.98 -3.05 0.16
C ILE A 87 -5.73 -2.67 -0.65
N SER A 88 -5.70 -2.96 -1.95
CA SER A 88 -4.60 -2.58 -2.83
C SER A 88 -4.54 -1.07 -3.04
N CYS A 89 -5.69 -0.39 -3.09
CA CYS A 89 -5.77 1.07 -3.16
C CYS A 89 -5.20 1.73 -1.90
N ILE A 90 -5.54 1.22 -0.71
CA ILE A 90 -4.97 1.68 0.56
C ILE A 90 -3.45 1.52 0.56
N THR A 91 -2.94 0.40 0.08
CA THR A 91 -1.51 0.14 -0.06
C THR A 91 -0.84 1.14 -1.02
N ASN A 92 -1.49 1.45 -2.13
CA ASN A 92 -1.02 2.47 -3.07
C ASN A 92 -0.98 3.87 -2.45
N ILE A 93 -1.95 4.22 -1.61
CA ILE A 93 -1.94 5.50 -0.88
C ILE A 93 -0.80 5.56 0.13
N ILE A 94 -0.56 4.49 0.90
CA ILE A 94 0.59 4.40 1.80
C ILE A 94 1.89 4.61 1.01
N SER A 95 2.01 3.96 -0.14
CA SER A 95 3.17 4.11 -1.02
C SER A 95 3.29 5.54 -1.57
N ALA A 96 2.18 6.19 -1.93
CA ALA A 96 2.18 7.59 -2.35
C ALA A 96 2.66 8.54 -1.24
N ILE A 97 2.26 8.30 0.02
CA ILE A 97 2.74 9.05 1.18
C ILE A 97 4.25 8.84 1.37
N LYS A 98 4.72 7.59 1.30
CA LYS A 98 6.15 7.26 1.38
C LYS A 98 6.94 7.96 0.29
N PHE A 99 6.44 7.92 -0.94
CA PHE A 99 7.05 8.56 -2.11
C PHE A 99 7.15 10.08 -1.92
N ALA A 100 6.06 10.71 -1.48
CA ALA A 100 6.02 12.14 -1.23
C ALA A 100 7.02 12.56 -0.13
N LYS A 101 7.07 11.80 0.98
CA LYS A 101 8.03 12.05 2.06
C LYS A 101 9.49 11.86 1.60
N TYR A 102 9.76 10.84 0.79
CA TYR A 102 11.12 10.54 0.33
C TYR A 102 11.67 11.62 -0.62
N TYR A 103 10.83 12.12 -1.52
CA TYR A 103 11.23 13.17 -2.45
C TYR A 103 10.95 14.58 -1.95
N GLU A 104 10.52 14.73 -0.69
CA GLU A 104 10.17 16.02 -0.07
C GLU A 104 9.21 16.84 -0.95
N LEU A 105 8.19 16.17 -1.51
CA LEU A 105 7.21 16.79 -2.39
C LEU A 105 6.42 17.86 -1.65
N THR A 106 6.05 18.91 -2.38
CA THR A 106 5.31 20.06 -1.89
C THR A 106 3.90 20.11 -2.50
N GLU A 107 3.13 21.13 -2.17
CA GLU A 107 1.81 21.38 -2.77
C GLU A 107 1.83 21.70 -4.27
N GLU A 108 3.01 21.99 -4.82
CA GLU A 108 3.23 22.20 -6.26
C GLU A 108 3.36 20.89 -7.05
N ASP A 109 3.52 19.76 -6.35
CA ASP A 109 3.78 18.46 -6.95
C ASP A 109 2.51 17.61 -7.04
N TYR A 110 2.46 16.73 -8.03
CA TYR A 110 1.35 15.80 -8.21
C TYR A 110 1.82 14.35 -8.08
N VAL A 111 1.18 13.59 -7.19
CA VAL A 111 1.32 12.14 -7.13
C VAL A 111 0.03 11.53 -7.66
N VAL A 112 0.15 10.70 -8.68
CA VAL A 112 -1.00 10.02 -9.30
C VAL A 112 -0.91 8.53 -8.99
N THR A 113 -2.01 7.96 -8.49
CA THR A 113 -2.16 6.52 -8.28
C THR A 113 -3.50 6.05 -8.81
N ILE A 114 -3.63 4.73 -9.00
CA ILE A 114 -4.86 4.13 -9.52
C ILE A 114 -5.60 3.44 -8.38
N LEU A 115 -6.88 3.75 -8.25
CA LEU A 115 -7.79 3.02 -7.38
C LEU A 115 -8.40 1.88 -8.21
N THR A 116 -7.95 0.67 -7.94
CA THR A 116 -8.22 -0.51 -8.78
C THR A 116 -9.52 -1.22 -8.41
N ASP A 117 -9.92 -1.12 -7.15
CA ASP A 117 -11.07 -1.82 -6.59
C ASP A 117 -11.69 -1.02 -5.43
N SER A 118 -12.87 -1.41 -5.02
CA SER A 118 -13.60 -0.79 -3.92
C SER A 118 -13.78 -1.77 -2.74
N MET A 119 -14.21 -1.25 -1.61
CA MET A 119 -14.51 -2.01 -0.39
C MET A 119 -15.63 -3.05 -0.58
N GLU A 120 -16.45 -2.90 -1.61
CA GLU A 120 -17.51 -3.88 -1.96
C GLU A 120 -16.99 -5.32 -2.11
N LEU A 121 -15.73 -5.47 -2.54
CA LEU A 121 -15.08 -6.78 -2.68
C LEU A 121 -14.58 -7.36 -1.35
N TYR A 122 -14.53 -6.57 -0.28
CA TYR A 122 -13.83 -6.91 0.97
C TYR A 122 -14.74 -6.95 2.20
N GLY A 123 -16.07 -7.02 2.03
CA GLY A 123 -17.02 -7.12 3.15
C GLY A 123 -16.73 -8.31 4.06
N SER A 124 -16.48 -9.48 3.49
CA SER A 124 -16.10 -10.69 4.26
C SER A 124 -14.78 -10.52 5.01
N ARG A 125 -13.85 -9.70 4.49
CA ARG A 125 -12.57 -9.43 5.17
C ARG A 125 -12.75 -8.67 6.49
N LEU A 126 -13.70 -7.72 6.56
CA LEU A 126 -14.01 -7.03 7.82
C LEU A 126 -14.67 -7.98 8.84
N GLU A 127 -15.54 -8.88 8.38
CA GLU A 127 -16.13 -9.91 9.25
C GLU A 127 -15.06 -10.86 9.80
N GLU A 128 -14.16 -11.35 8.96
CA GLU A 128 -13.02 -12.17 9.37
C GLU A 128 -12.14 -11.46 10.40
N LEU A 129 -11.84 -10.18 10.18
CA LEU A 129 -11.03 -9.38 11.11
C LEU A 129 -11.75 -9.17 12.45
N THR A 130 -13.05 -9.02 12.44
CA THR A 130 -13.84 -8.94 13.66
C THR A 130 -13.84 -10.27 14.42
N LEU A 131 -13.93 -11.40 13.74
CA LEU A 131 -13.80 -12.72 14.36
C LEU A 131 -12.38 -12.98 14.91
N GLU A 132 -11.35 -12.54 14.19
CA GLU A 132 -9.94 -12.73 14.54
C GLU A 132 -9.51 -11.83 15.73
N ARG A 133 -9.97 -10.58 15.75
CA ARG A 133 -9.42 -9.50 16.61
C ARG A 133 -10.43 -8.85 17.55
N GLY A 134 -11.69 -9.20 17.41
CA GLY A 134 -12.79 -8.55 18.12
C GLY A 134 -13.27 -7.26 17.46
N ASP A 135 -14.21 -6.60 18.12
CA ASP A 135 -14.79 -5.34 17.67
C ASP A 135 -13.72 -4.24 17.56
N TYR A 136 -13.86 -3.41 16.54
CA TYR A 136 -12.96 -2.28 16.34
C TYR A 136 -13.34 -1.10 17.22
N THR A 137 -12.50 -0.78 18.17
CA THR A 137 -12.76 0.22 19.18
C THR A 137 -12.23 1.61 18.81
N GLU A 138 -12.67 2.64 19.55
CA GLU A 138 -12.10 3.99 19.43
C GLU A 138 -10.60 4.02 19.72
N ILE A 139 -10.14 3.19 20.68
CA ILE A 139 -8.71 3.09 21.00
C ILE A 139 -7.93 2.53 19.83
N ASP A 140 -8.48 1.52 19.13
CA ASP A 140 -7.85 0.96 17.93
C ASP A 140 -7.80 1.99 16.81
N ALA A 141 -8.90 2.72 16.61
CA ALA A 141 -8.97 3.79 15.62
C ALA A 141 -7.90 4.88 15.84
N HIS A 142 -7.71 5.32 17.08
CA HIS A 142 -6.66 6.31 17.41
C HIS A 142 -5.26 5.76 17.17
N LYS A 143 -4.98 4.50 17.50
CA LYS A 143 -3.69 3.85 17.22
C LYS A 143 -3.44 3.72 15.71
N ASP A 144 -4.48 3.40 14.93
CA ASP A 144 -4.36 3.22 13.49
C ASP A 144 -4.26 4.54 12.75
N PHE A 145 -4.92 5.58 13.26
CA PHE A 145 -4.71 6.96 12.77
C PHE A 145 -3.26 7.40 13.01
N GLN A 146 -2.71 7.15 14.19
CA GLN A 146 -1.31 7.46 14.47
C GLN A 146 -0.36 6.68 13.58
N LEU A 147 -0.64 5.40 13.33
CA LEU A 147 0.13 4.57 12.39
C LEU A 147 0.15 5.16 10.98
N LEU A 148 -0.96 5.71 10.50
CA LEU A 148 -1.03 6.40 9.21
C LEU A 148 -0.16 7.66 9.21
N MET A 149 -0.23 8.48 10.25
CA MET A 149 0.54 9.72 10.38
C MET A 149 2.06 9.46 10.47
N ASP A 150 2.44 8.37 11.14
CA ASP A 150 3.83 7.96 11.33
C ASP A 150 4.40 7.13 10.16
N THR A 151 3.68 7.07 9.03
CA THR A 151 4.17 6.35 7.83
C THR A 151 5.61 6.73 7.53
N SER A 152 6.53 5.76 7.63
CA SER A 152 7.97 5.93 7.43
C SER A 152 8.39 5.70 5.98
N ILE A 153 9.61 6.11 5.63
CA ILE A 153 10.24 5.85 4.33
C ILE A 153 11.06 4.54 4.31
N GLU A 154 10.83 3.64 5.26
CA GLU A 154 11.48 2.33 5.28
C GLU A 154 10.97 1.42 4.16
N ASN A 155 11.72 0.37 3.86
CA ASN A 155 11.37 -0.62 2.84
C ASN A 155 11.09 0.01 1.47
N MET A 156 11.98 0.89 1.06
CA MET A 156 11.98 1.56 -0.24
C MET A 156 13.37 1.50 -0.85
N ILE A 157 13.44 1.47 -2.17
CA ILE A 157 14.70 1.57 -2.91
C ILE A 157 14.51 2.37 -4.19
N GLU A 158 15.34 3.41 -4.40
CA GLU A 158 15.47 4.08 -5.69
C GLU A 158 16.34 3.22 -6.59
N LEU A 159 15.82 2.88 -7.78
CA LEU A 159 16.44 1.89 -8.65
C LEU A 159 17.62 2.47 -9.44
N THR A 160 18.81 2.07 -9.07
CA THR A 160 20.02 2.26 -9.86
C THR A 160 20.03 1.34 -11.08
N HIS A 161 21.00 1.52 -11.99
CA HIS A 161 21.19 0.59 -13.10
C HIS A 161 21.38 -0.86 -12.63
N TYR A 162 22.08 -1.07 -11.53
CA TYR A 162 22.32 -2.40 -10.98
C TYR A 162 21.04 -3.04 -10.45
N GLU A 163 20.20 -2.27 -9.77
CA GLU A 163 18.92 -2.74 -9.25
C GLU A 163 17.94 -3.08 -10.39
N LYS A 164 17.86 -2.22 -11.40
CA LYS A 164 17.06 -2.50 -12.59
C LYS A 164 17.52 -3.79 -13.29
N LYS A 165 18.83 -4.01 -13.41
CA LYS A 165 19.40 -5.23 -13.96
C LYS A 165 19.09 -6.46 -13.09
N ARG A 166 19.17 -6.33 -11.76
CA ARG A 166 18.80 -7.41 -10.82
C ARG A 166 17.35 -7.84 -11.03
N ILE A 167 16.41 -6.90 -11.05
CA ILE A 167 14.99 -7.17 -11.26
C ILE A 167 14.74 -7.76 -12.65
N HIS A 168 15.42 -7.26 -13.67
CA HIS A 168 15.32 -7.80 -15.03
C HIS A 168 15.81 -9.26 -15.11
N ASN A 169 16.93 -9.57 -14.47
CA ASN A 169 17.45 -10.94 -14.42
C ASN A 169 16.49 -11.86 -13.66
N LEU A 170 15.96 -11.40 -12.51
CA LEU A 170 14.95 -12.16 -11.75
C LEU A 170 13.73 -12.46 -12.61
N LYS A 171 13.24 -11.47 -13.37
CA LYS A 171 12.14 -11.65 -14.32
C LYS A 171 12.46 -12.72 -15.36
N TYR A 172 13.66 -12.67 -15.93
CA TYR A 172 14.11 -13.65 -16.91
C TYR A 172 14.10 -15.07 -16.33
N PHE A 173 14.75 -15.28 -15.18
CA PHE A 173 14.83 -16.60 -14.54
C PHE A 173 13.49 -17.12 -14.08
N THR A 174 12.58 -16.27 -13.62
CA THR A 174 11.25 -16.70 -13.18
C THR A 174 10.29 -17.10 -14.30
N TRP A 175 10.55 -16.66 -15.54
CA TRP A 175 9.65 -16.94 -16.68
C TRP A 175 10.24 -17.86 -17.75
N ILE A 176 11.55 -18.00 -17.84
CA ILE A 176 12.21 -18.66 -18.97
C ILE A 176 13.00 -19.90 -18.53
N GLU A 177 13.60 -19.89 -17.35
CA GLU A 177 14.30 -21.02 -16.73
C GLU A 177 13.55 -21.60 -15.52
#